data_b59c926347660d9ca7bbaacfe3e61e54
#
_entry.id   b59c926347660d9ca7bbaacfe3e61e54
#
_cell.length_a   1.000
_cell.length_b   1.000
_cell.length_c   1.000
_cell.angle_alpha   90.00
_cell.angle_beta   90.00
_cell.angle_gamma   90.00
#
_symmetry.space_group_name_H-M   'P 1'
#
loop_
_entity.id
_entity.type
_entity.pdbx_description
1 polymer ?
#
loop_
_entity_poly.entity_id
_entity_poly.type
_entity_poly.pdbx_seq_one_letter_code
_entity_poly.pdbx_strand_id
1 'polypeptide(L)'
;MCSLRHVSIVMSQETEDGQFGEFGGRHVPEPLQEPLAQLAAAFEDVVPTDEFQEEFHYLLADFGGRPTPLYHAETLSERWGTDIYFKHEDLLHGGAHKLNNTLGQALLAKKAGKERLIAETGAGQHGTATAMVGAMLDLPVKVYMGEKDIERQEMNVFRMRLMGAEVEAVTRGNEGLAEAVDAALEDFAENMEDTHYL
;
A
#
# COMPACT_ATOMS: atom_id res chain seq x y z
N MET A 1 17.76 19.94 -19.45
CA MET A 1 18.45 19.14 -18.42
C MET A 1 17.99 19.65 -17.07
N CYS A 2 16.96 19.06 -16.52
CA CYS A 2 16.44 19.40 -15.18
C CYS A 2 17.12 18.45 -14.20
N SER A 3 18.00 19.00 -13.36
CA SER A 3 18.71 18.24 -12.32
C SER A 3 17.67 17.74 -11.33
N LEU A 4 17.47 16.44 -11.28
CA LEU A 4 16.78 15.75 -10.19
C LEU A 4 17.63 15.97 -8.93
N ARG A 5 17.28 16.98 -8.14
CA ARG A 5 17.83 17.11 -6.80
C ARG A 5 17.32 15.93 -6.00
N HIS A 6 18.23 15.15 -5.49
CA HIS A 6 17.98 14.16 -4.45
C HIS A 6 17.10 14.81 -3.38
N VAL A 7 15.87 14.34 -3.27
CA VAL A 7 15.08 14.55 -2.06
C VAL A 7 15.69 13.63 -1.03
N SER A 8 16.67 14.14 -0.29
CA SER A 8 17.10 13.47 0.94
C SER A 8 15.86 13.43 1.82
N ILE A 9 15.27 12.25 1.96
CA ILE A 9 14.36 11.99 3.06
C ILE A 9 15.21 12.26 4.31
N VAL A 10 14.91 13.37 4.98
CA VAL A 10 15.48 13.64 6.29
C VAL A 10 14.93 12.56 7.19
N MET A 11 15.67 11.47 7.33
CA MET A 11 15.48 10.48 8.37
C MET A 11 15.66 11.27 9.67
N SER A 12 14.55 11.70 10.26
CA SER A 12 14.53 12.31 11.59
C SER A 12 15.17 11.30 12.54
N GLN A 13 16.10 11.79 13.35
CA GLN A 13 16.89 11.09 14.35
C GLN A 13 16.28 9.75 14.76
N GLU A 14 17.03 8.68 14.54
CA GLU A 14 16.73 7.33 15.02
C GLU A 14 16.31 7.42 16.49
N THR A 15 15.04 7.25 16.72
CA THR A 15 14.52 7.05 18.05
C THR A 15 14.33 5.55 18.19
N GLU A 16 14.93 4.98 19.21
CA GLU A 16 14.83 3.57 19.55
C GLU A 16 13.35 3.13 19.49
N ASP A 17 13.05 2.01 18.80
CA ASP A 17 11.77 1.33 18.79
C ASP A 17 10.53 2.09 18.26
N GLY A 18 10.69 2.91 17.22
CA GLY A 18 9.56 3.61 16.59
C GLY A 18 8.98 4.73 17.44
N GLN A 19 9.76 5.28 18.40
CA GLN A 19 9.36 6.42 19.19
C GLN A 19 9.73 7.74 18.51
N PHE A 20 8.87 8.75 18.66
CA PHE A 20 9.04 10.12 18.18
C PHE A 20 8.85 11.08 19.36
N GLY A 21 9.87 11.24 20.20
CA GLY A 21 9.78 11.96 21.47
C GLY A 21 8.88 11.21 22.47
N GLU A 22 7.79 11.82 22.91
CA GLU A 22 6.78 11.20 23.80
C GLU A 22 5.70 10.39 23.06
N PHE A 23 5.75 10.34 21.72
CA PHE A 23 4.75 9.67 20.88
C PHE A 23 5.35 8.45 20.20
N GLY A 24 4.49 7.52 19.79
CA GLY A 24 4.89 6.31 19.07
C GLY A 24 5.15 5.12 19.98
N GLY A 25 6.04 4.23 19.55
CA GLY A 25 6.30 2.94 20.18
C GLY A 25 5.58 1.79 19.46
N ARG A 26 5.96 0.54 19.80
CA ARG A 26 5.38 -0.68 19.20
C ARG A 26 4.36 -1.29 20.16
N HIS A 27 3.08 -0.95 19.97
CA HIS A 27 1.97 -1.44 20.79
C HIS A 27 1.18 -2.51 20.03
N VAL A 28 1.76 -3.70 19.90
CA VAL A 28 1.17 -4.82 19.16
C VAL A 28 1.05 -6.06 20.05
N PRO A 29 0.06 -6.95 19.81
CA PRO A 29 -0.05 -8.23 20.49
C PRO A 29 1.23 -9.05 20.38
N GLU A 30 1.52 -9.86 21.41
CA GLU A 30 2.74 -10.67 21.49
C GLU A 30 3.03 -11.52 20.23
N PRO A 31 2.04 -12.18 19.59
CA PRO A 31 2.29 -12.95 18.38
C PRO A 31 2.78 -12.15 17.17
N LEU A 32 2.50 -10.85 17.13
CA LEU A 32 2.90 -9.97 16.02
C LEU A 32 4.26 -9.29 16.24
N GLN A 33 4.85 -9.38 17.44
CA GLN A 33 6.10 -8.68 17.75
C GLN A 33 7.27 -9.16 16.88
N GLU A 34 7.47 -10.47 16.80
CA GLU A 34 8.56 -11.06 16.00
C GLU A 34 8.41 -10.78 14.50
N PRO A 35 7.24 -11.00 13.86
CA PRO A 35 7.06 -10.66 12.43
C PRO A 35 7.27 -9.20 12.11
N LEU A 36 6.84 -8.29 13.00
CA LEU A 36 7.06 -6.86 12.81
C LEU A 36 8.53 -6.46 13.02
N ALA A 37 9.24 -7.15 13.91
CA ALA A 37 10.70 -6.96 14.05
C ALA A 37 11.43 -7.41 12.79
N GLN A 38 11.06 -8.54 12.19
CA GLN A 38 11.61 -9.02 10.92
C GLN A 38 11.31 -8.06 9.77
N LEU A 39 10.08 -7.51 9.70
CA LEU A 39 9.72 -6.52 8.70
C LEU A 39 10.51 -5.23 8.86
N ALA A 40 10.71 -4.76 10.10
CA ALA A 40 11.53 -3.58 10.39
C ALA A 40 12.98 -3.81 9.95
N ALA A 41 13.57 -4.96 10.27
CA ALA A 41 14.92 -5.31 9.83
C ALA A 41 15.01 -5.37 8.29
N ALA A 42 14.05 -6.02 7.61
CA ALA A 42 14.02 -6.05 6.15
C ALA A 42 13.88 -4.64 5.54
N PHE A 43 13.10 -3.75 6.17
CA PHE A 43 12.99 -2.37 5.74
C PHE A 43 14.32 -1.62 5.86
N GLU A 44 15.02 -1.75 6.99
CA GLU A 44 16.31 -1.11 7.24
C GLU A 44 17.43 -1.64 6.33
N ASP A 45 17.43 -2.94 6.05
CA ASP A 45 18.47 -3.59 5.26
C ASP A 45 18.25 -3.44 3.75
N VAL A 46 16.99 -3.48 3.27
CA VAL A 46 16.67 -3.56 1.84
C VAL A 46 16.34 -2.18 1.26
N VAL A 47 15.48 -1.41 1.91
CA VAL A 47 14.97 -0.15 1.33
C VAL A 47 16.06 0.89 1.05
N PRO A 48 17.12 1.05 1.87
CA PRO A 48 18.19 2.02 1.59
C PRO A 48 19.13 1.60 0.46
N THR A 49 19.06 0.36 -0.04
CA THR A 49 19.95 -0.11 -1.11
C THR A 49 19.68 0.59 -2.43
N ASP A 50 20.74 0.85 -3.20
CA ASP A 50 20.63 1.44 -4.54
C ASP A 50 19.76 0.56 -5.45
N GLU A 51 19.90 -0.77 -5.36
CA GLU A 51 19.11 -1.72 -6.13
C GLU A 51 17.60 -1.57 -5.88
N PHE A 52 17.18 -1.49 -4.61
CA PHE A 52 15.77 -1.28 -4.28
C PHE A 52 15.28 0.08 -4.79
N GLN A 53 16.05 1.14 -4.55
CA GLN A 53 15.67 2.50 -4.92
C GLN A 53 15.57 2.68 -6.44
N GLU A 54 16.49 2.14 -7.21
CA GLU A 54 16.45 2.17 -8.67
C GLU A 54 15.22 1.44 -9.21
N GLU A 55 14.96 0.22 -8.75
CA GLU A 55 13.80 -0.56 -9.17
C GLU A 55 12.48 0.11 -8.76
N PHE A 56 12.39 0.59 -7.53
CA PHE A 56 11.20 1.28 -7.03
C PHE A 56 10.91 2.56 -7.81
N HIS A 57 11.91 3.40 -8.06
CA HIS A 57 11.74 4.61 -8.85
C HIS A 57 11.40 4.32 -10.32
N TYR A 58 12.00 3.30 -10.92
CA TYR A 58 11.65 2.83 -12.24
C TYR A 58 10.17 2.41 -12.30
N LEU A 59 9.73 1.58 -11.37
CA LEU A 59 8.34 1.13 -11.32
C LEU A 59 7.36 2.28 -11.03
N LEU A 60 7.71 3.22 -10.16
CA LEU A 60 6.88 4.41 -9.92
C LEU A 60 6.73 5.27 -11.18
N ALA A 61 7.79 5.40 -11.98
CA ALA A 61 7.75 6.20 -13.21
C ALA A 61 7.04 5.46 -14.35
N ASP A 62 7.50 4.25 -14.70
CA ASP A 62 7.09 3.59 -15.94
C ASP A 62 5.81 2.77 -15.79
N PHE A 63 5.58 2.18 -14.61
CA PHE A 63 4.34 1.48 -14.30
C PHE A 63 3.32 2.37 -13.60
N GLY A 64 3.75 3.15 -12.61
CA GLY A 64 2.89 4.01 -11.79
C GLY A 64 2.45 5.31 -12.46
N GLY A 65 3.27 5.85 -13.38
CA GLY A 65 2.98 7.12 -14.06
C GLY A 65 3.39 8.36 -13.26
N ARG A 66 4.38 8.25 -12.36
CA ARG A 66 4.90 9.39 -11.60
C ARG A 66 6.02 10.12 -12.35
N PRO A 67 6.21 11.44 -12.11
CA PRO A 67 5.37 12.29 -11.24
C PRO A 67 4.03 12.64 -11.90
N THR A 68 2.95 12.61 -11.11
CA THR A 68 1.65 13.10 -11.59
C THR A 68 1.64 14.63 -11.71
N PRO A 69 0.83 15.21 -12.61
CA PRO A 69 0.76 16.67 -12.78
C PRO A 69 0.28 17.40 -11.52
N LEU A 70 0.74 18.63 -11.38
CA LEU A 70 0.16 19.62 -10.49
C LEU A 70 -0.56 20.66 -11.38
N TYR A 71 -1.89 20.62 -11.39
CA TYR A 71 -2.74 21.42 -12.24
C TYR A 71 -3.23 22.68 -11.52
N HIS A 72 -2.99 23.86 -12.09
CA HIS A 72 -3.55 25.11 -11.59
C HIS A 72 -5.00 25.27 -12.09
N ALA A 73 -5.94 25.30 -11.14
CA ALA A 73 -7.36 25.42 -11.42
C ALA A 73 -7.76 26.92 -11.51
N GLU A 74 -7.41 27.57 -12.60
CA GLU A 74 -7.55 29.02 -12.80
C GLU A 74 -8.97 29.53 -12.49
N THR A 75 -9.99 28.92 -13.09
CA THR A 75 -11.40 29.32 -12.87
C THR A 75 -11.84 29.23 -11.40
N LEU A 76 -11.37 28.22 -10.67
CA LEU A 76 -11.68 28.10 -9.24
C LEU A 76 -10.87 29.10 -8.40
N SER A 77 -9.63 29.35 -8.79
CA SER A 77 -8.77 30.34 -8.15
C SER A 77 -9.36 31.74 -8.25
N GLU A 78 -9.81 32.15 -9.43
CA GLU A 78 -10.50 33.43 -9.65
C GLU A 78 -11.79 33.52 -8.83
N ARG A 79 -12.60 32.45 -8.84
CA ARG A 79 -13.89 32.40 -8.12
C ARG A 79 -13.76 32.54 -6.62
N TRP A 80 -12.70 31.98 -6.05
CA TRP A 80 -12.48 31.89 -4.59
C TRP A 80 -11.42 32.90 -4.08
N GLY A 81 -10.73 33.61 -4.98
CA GLY A 81 -9.75 34.62 -4.62
C GLY A 81 -8.49 34.05 -3.97
N THR A 82 -8.10 32.83 -4.31
CA THR A 82 -6.89 32.17 -3.83
C THR A 82 -6.39 31.17 -4.87
N ASP A 83 -5.08 30.93 -4.93
CA ASP A 83 -4.50 29.95 -5.85
C ASP A 83 -4.86 28.52 -5.44
N ILE A 84 -5.48 27.77 -6.35
CA ILE A 84 -5.91 26.39 -6.15
C ILE A 84 -5.19 25.49 -7.14
N TYR A 85 -4.55 24.46 -6.60
CA TYR A 85 -3.84 23.46 -7.37
C TYR A 85 -4.37 22.06 -7.07
N PHE A 86 -4.53 21.22 -8.10
CA PHE A 86 -4.85 19.80 -7.97
C PHE A 86 -3.62 18.96 -8.25
N LYS A 87 -3.23 18.16 -7.26
CA LYS A 87 -2.27 17.09 -7.46
C LYS A 87 -3.01 15.87 -8.00
N HIS A 88 -2.76 15.53 -9.27
CA HIS A 88 -3.51 14.52 -10.01
C HIS A 88 -3.09 13.07 -9.65
N GLU A 89 -3.41 12.61 -8.45
CA GLU A 89 -3.21 11.20 -8.07
C GLU A 89 -4.24 10.26 -8.73
N ASP A 90 -5.30 10.81 -9.33
CA ASP A 90 -6.26 10.12 -10.21
C ASP A 90 -5.63 9.66 -11.54
N LEU A 91 -4.50 10.23 -11.94
CA LEU A 91 -3.76 9.85 -13.15
C LEU A 91 -2.72 8.75 -12.89
N LEU A 92 -2.53 8.32 -11.64
CA LEU A 92 -1.74 7.12 -11.37
C LEU A 92 -2.39 5.90 -12.00
N HIS A 93 -1.57 4.93 -12.39
CA HIS A 93 -2.06 3.62 -12.81
C HIS A 93 -2.98 3.03 -11.75
N GLY A 94 -4.19 2.67 -12.15
CA GLY A 94 -5.24 2.25 -11.22
C GLY A 94 -6.18 3.37 -10.77
N GLY A 95 -5.86 4.65 -11.04
CA GLY A 95 -6.74 5.79 -10.81
C GLY A 95 -6.80 6.30 -9.36
N ALA A 96 -5.87 5.91 -8.50
CA ALA A 96 -5.83 6.35 -7.10
C ALA A 96 -4.42 6.30 -6.49
N HIS A 97 -4.22 7.04 -5.39
CA HIS A 97 -2.95 7.15 -4.67
C HIS A 97 -2.43 5.84 -4.04
N LYS A 98 -3.26 4.84 -3.90
CA LYS A 98 -2.92 3.58 -3.19
C LYS A 98 -1.75 2.83 -3.83
N LEU A 99 -1.56 2.96 -5.15
CA LEU A 99 -0.45 2.33 -5.85
C LEU A 99 0.92 2.71 -5.28
N ASN A 100 1.10 3.95 -4.82
CA ASN A 100 2.37 4.40 -4.23
C ASN A 100 2.79 3.53 -3.05
N ASN A 101 1.82 3.23 -2.16
CA ASN A 101 2.04 2.41 -0.99
C ASN A 101 2.22 0.92 -1.35
N THR A 102 1.27 0.37 -2.10
CA THR A 102 1.27 -1.07 -2.42
C THR A 102 2.49 -1.48 -3.24
N LEU A 103 2.97 -0.62 -4.14
CA LEU A 103 4.15 -0.89 -4.96
C LEU A 103 5.41 -1.04 -4.10
N GLY A 104 5.66 -0.10 -3.19
CA GLY A 104 6.84 -0.15 -2.32
C GLY A 104 6.80 -1.34 -1.37
N GLN A 105 5.65 -1.61 -0.75
CA GLN A 105 5.50 -2.73 0.17
C GLN A 105 5.59 -4.09 -0.53
N ALA A 106 4.96 -4.25 -1.69
CA ALA A 106 5.04 -5.51 -2.44
C ALA A 106 6.45 -5.79 -2.96
N LEU A 107 7.18 -4.76 -3.40
CA LEU A 107 8.57 -4.90 -3.79
C LEU A 107 9.45 -5.32 -2.60
N LEU A 108 9.26 -4.68 -1.44
CA LEU A 108 9.95 -5.07 -0.20
C LEU A 108 9.61 -6.52 0.19
N ALA A 109 8.34 -6.90 0.16
CA ALA A 109 7.89 -8.25 0.47
C ALA A 109 8.58 -9.28 -0.42
N LYS A 110 8.63 -9.04 -1.74
CA LYS A 110 9.32 -9.91 -2.70
C LYS A 110 10.82 -10.05 -2.40
N LYS A 111 11.50 -8.93 -2.12
CA LYS A 111 12.94 -8.95 -1.78
C LYS A 111 13.21 -9.58 -0.41
N ALA A 112 12.27 -9.51 0.52
CA ALA A 112 12.30 -10.20 1.80
C ALA A 112 11.93 -11.70 1.72
N GLY A 113 11.63 -12.22 0.52
CA GLY A 113 11.33 -13.63 0.29
C GLY A 113 9.92 -14.05 0.67
N LYS A 114 8.98 -13.11 0.81
CA LYS A 114 7.57 -13.43 1.02
C LYS A 114 6.95 -14.01 -0.26
N GLU A 115 6.07 -14.99 -0.08
CA GLU A 115 5.51 -15.76 -1.19
C GLU A 115 4.10 -15.31 -1.59
N ARG A 116 3.42 -14.54 -0.72
CA ARG A 116 2.09 -13.98 -1.01
C ARG A 116 1.82 -12.64 -0.30
N LEU A 117 0.83 -11.94 -0.82
CA LEU A 117 0.33 -10.69 -0.27
C LEU A 117 -1.11 -10.87 0.22
N ILE A 118 -1.42 -10.28 1.37
CA ILE A 118 -2.81 -10.15 1.83
C ILE A 118 -3.13 -8.67 2.09
N ALA A 119 -4.40 -8.34 1.95
CA ALA A 119 -4.92 -7.01 2.29
C ALA A 119 -6.39 -7.09 2.67
N GLU A 120 -6.85 -6.14 3.45
CA GLU A 120 -8.27 -5.86 3.57
C GLU A 120 -8.67 -4.66 2.70
N THR A 121 -9.95 -4.55 2.39
CA THR A 121 -10.48 -3.41 1.67
C THR A 121 -11.97 -3.19 1.95
N GLY A 122 -12.40 -1.93 2.05
CA GLY A 122 -13.81 -1.56 2.10
C GLY A 122 -14.29 -1.07 0.74
N ALA A 123 -13.86 0.12 0.30
CA ALA A 123 -14.21 0.68 -1.01
C ALA A 123 -13.56 -0.04 -2.21
N GLY A 124 -12.67 -0.99 -1.99
CA GLY A 124 -12.02 -1.78 -3.03
C GLY A 124 -10.76 -1.17 -3.65
N GLN A 125 -10.42 0.07 -3.33
CA GLN A 125 -9.27 0.75 -3.96
C GLN A 125 -7.93 0.16 -3.50
N HIS A 126 -7.79 -0.15 -2.21
CA HIS A 126 -6.58 -0.76 -1.68
C HIS A 126 -6.42 -2.19 -2.20
N GLY A 127 -7.48 -3.01 -2.14
CA GLY A 127 -7.46 -4.36 -2.71
C GLY A 127 -7.14 -4.39 -4.21
N THR A 128 -7.70 -3.45 -5.00
CA THR A 128 -7.39 -3.32 -6.43
C THR A 128 -5.91 -2.98 -6.65
N ALA A 129 -5.35 -2.05 -5.88
CA ALA A 129 -3.93 -1.69 -5.99
C ALA A 129 -3.02 -2.86 -5.56
N THR A 130 -3.39 -3.61 -4.51
CA THR A 130 -2.66 -4.81 -4.07
C THR A 130 -2.70 -5.91 -5.13
N ALA A 131 -3.88 -6.18 -5.71
CA ALA A 131 -4.03 -7.14 -6.80
C ALA A 131 -3.16 -6.77 -8.02
N MET A 132 -3.10 -5.48 -8.35
CA MET A 132 -2.31 -4.97 -9.46
C MET A 132 -0.81 -5.20 -9.27
N VAL A 133 -0.27 -4.86 -8.10
CA VAL A 133 1.16 -5.06 -7.83
C VAL A 133 1.51 -6.54 -7.65
N GLY A 134 0.61 -7.34 -7.08
CA GLY A 134 0.79 -8.79 -7.01
C GLY A 134 0.88 -9.43 -8.39
N ALA A 135 -0.02 -9.07 -9.31
CA ALA A 135 0.03 -9.54 -10.70
C ALA A 135 1.32 -9.11 -11.41
N MET A 136 1.80 -7.88 -11.19
CA MET A 136 3.03 -7.37 -11.79
C MET A 136 4.28 -8.09 -11.26
N LEU A 137 4.31 -8.41 -9.94
CA LEU A 137 5.47 -9.01 -9.28
C LEU A 137 5.41 -10.54 -9.24
N ASP A 138 4.37 -11.16 -9.79
CA ASP A 138 4.10 -12.60 -9.74
C ASP A 138 3.98 -13.12 -8.28
N LEU A 139 3.23 -12.38 -7.46
CA LEU A 139 2.91 -12.73 -6.09
C LEU A 139 1.40 -13.00 -5.97
N PRO A 140 0.97 -14.17 -5.50
CA PRO A 140 -0.42 -14.44 -5.17
C PRO A 140 -0.99 -13.39 -4.20
N VAL A 141 -2.23 -12.98 -4.44
CA VAL A 141 -2.91 -11.98 -3.61
C VAL A 141 -4.22 -12.52 -3.09
N LYS A 142 -4.46 -12.34 -1.79
CA LYS A 142 -5.75 -12.57 -1.16
C LYS A 142 -6.26 -11.29 -0.51
N VAL A 143 -7.48 -10.89 -0.85
CA VAL A 143 -8.11 -9.67 -0.34
C VAL A 143 -9.35 -10.02 0.47
N TYR A 144 -9.39 -9.57 1.72
CA TYR A 144 -10.54 -9.70 2.60
C TYR A 144 -11.46 -8.49 2.42
N MET A 145 -12.75 -8.74 2.23
CA MET A 145 -13.73 -7.69 2.02
C MET A 145 -15.08 -8.07 2.62
N GLY A 146 -15.72 -7.15 3.34
CA GLY A 146 -17.04 -7.39 3.87
C GLY A 146 -18.06 -7.68 2.76
N GLU A 147 -18.99 -8.60 2.98
CA GLU A 147 -19.97 -9.03 1.96
C GLU A 147 -20.80 -7.84 1.46
N LYS A 148 -21.23 -6.95 2.34
CA LYS A 148 -21.94 -5.71 1.97
C LYS A 148 -21.12 -4.78 1.09
N ASP A 149 -19.81 -4.74 1.32
CA ASP A 149 -18.93 -3.92 0.50
C ASP A 149 -18.64 -4.57 -0.85
N ILE A 150 -18.57 -5.91 -0.93
CA ILE A 150 -18.49 -6.66 -2.19
C ILE A 150 -19.70 -6.34 -3.09
N GLU A 151 -20.90 -6.35 -2.53
CA GLU A 151 -22.12 -6.02 -3.28
C GLU A 151 -22.11 -4.57 -3.80
N ARG A 152 -21.63 -3.63 -3.00
CA ARG A 152 -21.58 -2.19 -3.37
C ARG A 152 -20.47 -1.86 -4.37
N GLN A 153 -19.43 -2.66 -4.39
CA GLN A 153 -18.17 -2.39 -5.11
C GLN A 153 -17.86 -3.47 -6.16
N GLU A 154 -18.89 -4.02 -6.79
CA GLU A 154 -18.79 -5.12 -7.78
C GLU A 154 -17.69 -4.88 -8.84
N MET A 155 -17.53 -3.64 -9.33
CA MET A 155 -16.53 -3.31 -10.34
C MET A 155 -15.10 -3.43 -9.82
N ASN A 156 -14.85 -3.08 -8.55
CA ASN A 156 -13.53 -3.24 -7.95
C ASN A 156 -13.26 -4.73 -7.67
N VAL A 157 -14.25 -5.48 -7.21
CA VAL A 157 -14.16 -6.93 -7.05
C VAL A 157 -13.84 -7.62 -8.38
N PHE A 158 -14.53 -7.24 -9.45
CA PHE A 158 -14.25 -7.73 -10.80
C PHE A 158 -12.80 -7.44 -11.22
N ARG A 159 -12.31 -6.21 -10.99
CA ARG A 159 -10.92 -5.84 -11.30
C ARG A 159 -9.90 -6.67 -10.53
N MET A 160 -10.10 -6.86 -9.22
CA MET A 160 -9.23 -7.69 -8.39
C MET A 160 -9.14 -9.12 -8.91
N ARG A 161 -10.29 -9.74 -9.20
CA ARG A 161 -10.37 -11.10 -9.76
C ARG A 161 -9.76 -11.21 -11.16
N LEU A 162 -9.96 -10.19 -12.00
CA LEU A 162 -9.35 -10.14 -13.34
C LEU A 162 -7.83 -10.13 -13.28
N MET A 163 -7.25 -9.51 -12.26
CA MET A 163 -5.81 -9.49 -12.00
C MET A 163 -5.30 -10.74 -11.23
N GLY A 164 -6.17 -11.73 -11.01
CA GLY A 164 -5.81 -13.00 -10.40
C GLY A 164 -5.89 -13.03 -8.87
N ALA A 165 -6.35 -11.96 -8.22
CA ALA A 165 -6.51 -11.96 -6.77
C ALA A 165 -7.74 -12.79 -6.34
N GLU A 166 -7.58 -13.54 -5.25
CA GLU A 166 -8.66 -14.11 -4.49
C GLU A 166 -9.34 -13.00 -3.68
N VAL A 167 -10.67 -12.90 -3.77
CA VAL A 167 -11.47 -11.98 -2.94
C VAL A 167 -12.36 -12.83 -2.06
N GLU A 168 -12.06 -12.81 -0.76
CA GLU A 168 -12.79 -13.52 0.27
C GLU A 168 -13.84 -12.64 0.91
N ALA A 169 -15.09 -13.11 0.90
CA ALA A 169 -16.21 -12.44 1.53
C ALA A 169 -16.22 -12.69 3.04
N VAL A 170 -16.19 -11.61 3.82
CA VAL A 170 -16.34 -11.69 5.27
C VAL A 170 -17.78 -11.45 5.66
N THR A 171 -18.45 -12.51 6.14
CA THR A 171 -19.89 -12.55 6.43
C THR A 171 -20.21 -12.45 7.92
N ARG A 172 -19.21 -12.17 8.76
CA ARG A 172 -19.38 -12.03 10.23
C ARG A 172 -19.61 -10.58 10.63
N GLY A 173 -20.24 -10.39 11.78
CA GLY A 173 -20.46 -9.08 12.39
C GLY A 173 -21.30 -8.15 11.52
N ASN A 174 -20.79 -6.96 11.25
CA ASN A 174 -21.44 -5.97 10.38
C ASN A 174 -21.14 -6.17 8.89
N GLU A 175 -20.34 -7.18 8.53
CA GLU A 175 -19.94 -7.49 7.15
C GLU A 175 -19.28 -6.30 6.44
N GLY A 176 -18.45 -5.56 7.18
CA GLY A 176 -17.78 -4.36 6.73
C GLY A 176 -16.26 -4.41 6.89
N LEU A 177 -15.62 -3.24 6.76
CA LEU A 177 -14.16 -3.11 6.79
C LEU A 177 -13.53 -3.59 8.11
N ALA A 178 -14.16 -3.36 9.26
CA ALA A 178 -13.60 -3.78 10.54
C ALA A 178 -13.44 -5.30 10.62
N GLU A 179 -14.48 -6.04 10.21
CA GLU A 179 -14.46 -7.50 10.18
C GLU A 179 -13.50 -8.04 9.11
N ALA A 180 -13.30 -7.31 8.02
CA ALA A 180 -12.31 -7.64 7.00
C ALA A 180 -10.86 -7.47 7.54
N VAL A 181 -10.59 -6.43 8.33
CA VAL A 181 -9.31 -6.25 9.04
C VAL A 181 -9.06 -7.42 9.99
N ASP A 182 -10.05 -7.79 10.81
CA ASP A 182 -9.91 -8.90 11.75
C ASP A 182 -9.60 -10.22 11.03
N ALA A 183 -10.27 -10.49 9.90
CA ALA A 183 -10.02 -11.69 9.09
C ALA A 183 -8.62 -11.69 8.45
N ALA A 184 -8.15 -10.55 7.96
CA ALA A 184 -6.81 -10.41 7.42
C ALA A 184 -5.72 -10.59 8.49
N LEU A 185 -5.94 -10.06 9.71
CA LEU A 185 -5.03 -10.23 10.83
C LEU A 185 -4.97 -11.68 11.33
N GLU A 186 -6.11 -12.39 11.33
CA GLU A 186 -6.17 -13.83 11.66
C GLU A 186 -5.34 -14.65 10.66
N ASP A 187 -5.54 -14.45 9.35
CA ASP A 187 -4.75 -15.11 8.31
C ASP A 187 -3.26 -14.75 8.44
N PHE A 188 -2.94 -13.48 8.66
CA PHE A 188 -1.56 -13.04 8.84
C PHE A 188 -0.90 -13.73 10.03
N ALA A 189 -1.59 -13.81 11.17
CA ALA A 189 -1.06 -14.46 12.39
C ALA A 189 -0.76 -15.95 12.21
N GLU A 190 -1.52 -16.64 11.33
CA GLU A 190 -1.34 -18.05 11.03
C GLU A 190 -0.24 -18.32 9.99
N ASN A 191 0.09 -17.33 9.13
CA ASN A 191 0.93 -17.50 7.95
C ASN A 191 2.03 -16.45 7.83
N MET A 192 2.56 -15.95 8.94
CA MET A 192 3.52 -14.83 8.98
C MET A 192 4.84 -15.11 8.24
N GLU A 193 5.25 -16.38 8.11
CA GLU A 193 6.53 -16.75 7.51
C GLU A 193 6.58 -16.41 6.01
N ASP A 194 5.51 -16.69 5.28
CA ASP A 194 5.42 -16.54 3.83
C ASP A 194 4.57 -15.35 3.36
N THR A 195 3.84 -14.73 4.27
CA THR A 195 2.84 -13.70 3.98
C THR A 195 3.33 -12.29 4.33
N HIS A 196 3.02 -11.34 3.45
CA HIS A 196 3.11 -9.92 3.76
C HIS A 196 1.72 -9.29 3.77
N TYR A 197 1.41 -8.60 4.86
CA TYR A 197 0.16 -7.86 5.03
C TYR A 197 0.38 -6.40 4.64
N LEU A 198 -0.36 -5.92 3.63
CA LEU A 198 -0.27 -4.58 3.06
C LEU A 198 -1.24 -3.58 3.73
#